data_a34fd4089e0284fabdfd6cefe6ba0cc5
#
_entry.id   a34fd4089e0284fabdfd6cefe6ba0cc5
#
_cell.length_a   1.000
_cell.length_b   1.000
_cell.length_c   1.000
_cell.angle_alpha   90.00
_cell.angle_beta   90.00
_cell.angle_gamma   90.00
#
_symmetry.space_group_name_H-M   'P 1'
#
loop_
_entity.id
_entity.type
_entity.pdbx_description
1 polymer ?
#
loop_
_entity_poly.entity_id
_entity_poly.type
_entity_poly.pdbx_seq_one_letter_code
_entity_poly.pdbx_strand_id
1 'polypeptide(L)'
;DKNIVDIFVDFLKMVGVPSDAIFCSSLPGNDVKSKIDAEIKENLGKSDINIIFLSEDYYKSSYCLNEEGVIWFLDTQQIIIALPEINERNMVGFIDHNSKLRRLDVSSDVSGIYDIICAQYDLKYSASIVNREIDKLVNRYKELIKNRDVDELTTEIFNSNMLTDDEAAVLYYIWRHKTRIDEINLWLETYEIYDIDAANGINLLVQSNKGKIDEEGNFSLDLKLFRSITSKSPKFMQDMGAKLMPHYKPSKQVFLRLWAADKCTDEIKLFLSYVMEEKIVAFGARWMAEMQIQDIRQWESKNSLQNKLSANYGGCLQFFIENKLVYASDFTSHGNAREFRLHKTLKEYLFNEEVPFADELKLIKEKYQWDDLPF
;
A
#
# COMPACT_ATOMS: atom_id res chain seq x y z
N ASP A 1 -9.89 -18.94 -1.30
CA ASP A 1 -11.32 -19.09 -1.61
C ASP A 1 -11.74 -20.54 -1.89
N LYS A 2 -10.78 -21.45 -2.22
CA LYS A 2 -11.07 -22.85 -2.59
C LYS A 2 -12.08 -23.53 -1.65
N ASN A 3 -11.85 -23.50 -0.34
CA ASN A 3 -12.73 -24.18 0.63
C ASN A 3 -14.18 -23.65 0.59
N ILE A 4 -14.38 -22.38 0.26
CA ILE A 4 -15.71 -21.77 0.13
C ILE A 4 -16.38 -22.26 -1.15
N VAL A 5 -15.64 -22.30 -2.25
CA VAL A 5 -16.14 -22.85 -3.52
C VAL A 5 -16.50 -24.33 -3.36
N ASP A 6 -15.67 -25.12 -2.67
CA ASP A 6 -15.90 -26.54 -2.46
C ASP A 6 -17.20 -26.82 -1.69
N ILE A 7 -17.47 -26.08 -0.58
CA ILE A 7 -18.75 -26.27 0.16
C ILE A 7 -19.97 -25.82 -0.66
N PHE A 8 -19.80 -24.84 -1.54
CA PHE A 8 -20.87 -24.40 -2.43
C PHE A 8 -21.14 -25.43 -3.53
N VAL A 9 -20.12 -26.04 -4.10
CA VAL A 9 -20.24 -27.14 -5.05
C VAL A 9 -20.91 -28.37 -4.40
N ASP A 10 -20.56 -28.69 -3.14
CA ASP A 10 -21.26 -29.72 -2.37
C ASP A 10 -22.75 -29.39 -2.25
N PHE A 11 -23.09 -28.15 -1.93
CA PHE A 11 -24.49 -27.72 -1.85
C PHE A 11 -25.22 -27.92 -3.19
N LEU A 12 -24.62 -27.51 -4.33
CA LEU A 12 -25.22 -27.69 -5.65
C LEU A 12 -25.54 -29.17 -5.93
N LYS A 13 -24.63 -30.08 -5.60
CA LYS A 13 -24.85 -31.53 -5.75
C LYS A 13 -25.96 -32.04 -4.86
N MET A 14 -26.01 -31.55 -3.61
CA MET A 14 -27.03 -31.99 -2.64
C MET A 14 -28.42 -31.48 -2.98
N VAL A 15 -28.56 -30.38 -3.69
CA VAL A 15 -29.85 -29.89 -4.19
C VAL A 15 -30.16 -30.38 -5.62
N GLY A 16 -29.37 -31.31 -6.15
CA GLY A 16 -29.68 -32.09 -7.34
C GLY A 16 -29.07 -31.59 -8.65
N VAL A 17 -28.16 -30.66 -8.62
CA VAL A 17 -27.41 -30.29 -9.84
C VAL A 17 -26.49 -31.46 -10.23
N PRO A 18 -26.60 -32.00 -11.48
CA PRO A 18 -25.75 -33.10 -11.93
C PRO A 18 -24.26 -32.74 -11.84
N SER A 19 -23.43 -33.68 -11.38
CA SER A 19 -22.01 -33.43 -11.20
C SER A 19 -21.27 -33.12 -12.51
N ASP A 20 -21.73 -33.63 -13.61
CA ASP A 20 -21.22 -33.41 -14.97
C ASP A 20 -21.66 -32.05 -15.56
N ALA A 21 -22.67 -31.42 -14.97
CA ALA A 21 -23.11 -30.06 -15.28
C ALA A 21 -22.30 -28.98 -14.48
N ILE A 22 -21.41 -29.37 -13.56
CA ILE A 22 -20.62 -28.46 -12.74
C ILE A 22 -19.17 -28.47 -13.22
N PHE A 23 -18.71 -27.38 -13.83
CA PHE A 23 -17.30 -27.17 -14.10
C PHE A 23 -16.69 -26.29 -13.00
N CYS A 24 -15.66 -26.81 -12.34
CA CYS A 24 -14.85 -26.06 -11.40
C CYS A 24 -13.41 -26.62 -11.44
N SER A 25 -12.43 -25.80 -11.71
CA SER A 25 -11.03 -26.19 -11.88
C SER A 25 -10.39 -26.78 -10.61
N SER A 26 -10.95 -26.50 -9.43
CA SER A 26 -10.47 -27.02 -8.14
C SER A 26 -10.97 -28.44 -7.82
N LEU A 27 -11.92 -28.99 -8.59
CA LEU A 27 -12.46 -30.32 -8.34
C LEU A 27 -11.51 -31.44 -8.81
N PRO A 28 -11.40 -32.56 -8.06
CA PRO A 28 -10.66 -33.74 -8.49
C PRO A 28 -11.18 -34.25 -9.82
N GLY A 29 -10.30 -34.50 -10.78
CA GLY A 29 -10.65 -34.95 -12.13
C GLY A 29 -10.73 -33.84 -13.17
N ASN A 30 -10.82 -32.58 -12.75
CA ASN A 30 -10.69 -31.41 -13.60
C ASN A 30 -9.26 -30.84 -13.54
N ASP A 31 -8.27 -31.69 -13.21
CA ASP A 31 -6.85 -31.32 -13.24
C ASP A 31 -6.47 -30.94 -14.68
N VAL A 32 -6.44 -29.65 -14.93
CA VAL A 32 -6.13 -29.07 -16.26
C VAL A 32 -4.68 -29.36 -16.57
N LYS A 33 -4.44 -30.43 -17.30
CA LYS A 33 -3.12 -30.85 -17.76
C LYS A 33 -2.72 -30.04 -19.00
N SER A 34 -1.82 -29.09 -18.82
CA SER A 34 -1.01 -28.44 -19.87
C SER A 34 -1.64 -27.48 -20.90
N LYS A 35 -2.96 -27.25 -20.92
CA LYS A 35 -3.62 -26.20 -21.73
C LYS A 35 -4.78 -25.55 -20.97
N ILE A 36 -4.49 -25.05 -19.79
CA ILE A 36 -5.46 -24.39 -18.89
C ILE A 36 -6.36 -23.42 -19.66
N ASP A 37 -5.78 -22.57 -20.51
CA ASP A 37 -6.50 -21.50 -21.19
C ASP A 37 -7.56 -21.99 -22.19
N ALA A 38 -7.32 -23.09 -22.89
CA ALA A 38 -8.23 -23.56 -23.94
C ALA A 38 -9.46 -24.25 -23.34
N GLU A 39 -9.28 -25.08 -22.30
CA GLU A 39 -10.34 -25.83 -21.66
C GLU A 39 -11.25 -24.92 -20.85
N ILE A 40 -10.68 -23.92 -20.16
CA ILE A 40 -11.47 -22.93 -19.42
C ILE A 40 -12.27 -22.05 -20.37
N LYS A 41 -11.68 -21.57 -21.46
CA LYS A 41 -12.41 -20.80 -22.49
C LYS A 41 -13.57 -21.59 -23.09
N GLU A 42 -13.33 -22.87 -23.37
CA GLU A 42 -14.37 -23.75 -23.90
C GLU A 42 -15.52 -23.93 -22.90
N ASN A 43 -15.22 -24.17 -21.63
CA ASN A 43 -16.24 -24.31 -20.58
C ASN A 43 -16.97 -23.02 -20.29
N LEU A 44 -16.28 -21.86 -20.21
CA LEU A 44 -16.93 -20.56 -20.05
C LEU A 44 -17.92 -20.28 -21.19
N GLY A 45 -17.55 -20.63 -22.44
CA GLY A 45 -18.44 -20.44 -23.59
C GLY A 45 -19.62 -21.42 -23.67
N LYS A 46 -19.56 -22.53 -22.96
CA LYS A 46 -20.64 -23.53 -22.90
C LYS A 46 -21.53 -23.43 -21.67
N SER A 47 -21.12 -22.67 -20.67
CA SER A 47 -21.84 -22.56 -19.41
C SER A 47 -23.10 -21.72 -19.58
N ASP A 48 -24.25 -22.23 -19.13
CA ASP A 48 -25.49 -21.46 -19.04
C ASP A 48 -25.44 -20.41 -17.95
N ILE A 49 -24.77 -20.73 -16.83
CA ILE A 49 -24.62 -19.84 -15.67
C ILE A 49 -23.16 -19.82 -15.22
N ASN A 50 -22.61 -18.65 -15.11
CA ASN A 50 -21.27 -18.43 -14.51
C ASN A 50 -21.42 -17.89 -13.10
N ILE A 51 -20.83 -18.61 -12.10
CA ILE A 51 -20.89 -18.24 -10.69
C ILE A 51 -19.52 -17.66 -10.29
N ILE A 52 -19.52 -16.40 -9.91
CA ILE A 52 -18.32 -15.63 -9.62
C ILE A 52 -18.24 -15.39 -8.11
N PHE A 53 -17.15 -15.84 -7.46
CA PHE A 53 -16.86 -15.56 -6.07
C PHE A 53 -15.91 -14.38 -5.97
N LEU A 54 -16.43 -13.22 -5.57
CA LEU A 54 -15.63 -12.02 -5.41
C LEU A 54 -14.95 -11.99 -4.04
N SER A 55 -13.64 -11.91 -4.08
CA SER A 55 -12.77 -11.73 -2.93
C SER A 55 -11.65 -10.73 -3.25
N GLU A 56 -10.89 -10.31 -2.25
CA GLU A 56 -9.67 -9.54 -2.51
C GLU A 56 -8.66 -10.34 -3.35
N ASP A 57 -8.58 -11.65 -3.16
CA ASP A 57 -7.67 -12.51 -3.94
C ASP A 57 -8.12 -12.66 -5.39
N TYR A 58 -9.44 -12.66 -5.63
CA TYR A 58 -10.00 -12.60 -6.99
C TYR A 58 -9.46 -11.38 -7.75
N TYR A 59 -9.53 -10.20 -7.16
CA TYR A 59 -9.06 -8.95 -7.78
C TYR A 59 -7.53 -8.85 -7.91
N LYS A 60 -6.77 -9.63 -7.15
CA LYS A 60 -5.31 -9.74 -7.30
C LYS A 60 -4.89 -10.70 -8.40
N SER A 61 -5.81 -11.54 -8.87
CA SER A 61 -5.56 -12.53 -9.90
C SER A 61 -5.84 -11.97 -11.29
N SER A 62 -4.81 -11.69 -12.06
CA SER A 62 -4.96 -11.29 -13.47
C SER A 62 -5.71 -12.36 -14.30
N TYR A 63 -5.63 -13.62 -13.86
CA TYR A 63 -6.33 -14.72 -14.48
C TYR A 63 -7.85 -14.62 -14.29
N CYS A 64 -8.30 -14.43 -13.06
CA CYS A 64 -9.74 -14.25 -12.74
C CYS A 64 -10.32 -13.02 -13.45
N LEU A 65 -9.57 -11.91 -13.52
CA LEU A 65 -10.01 -10.73 -14.25
C LEU A 65 -10.13 -10.94 -15.75
N ASN A 66 -9.26 -11.77 -16.35
CA ASN A 66 -9.38 -12.13 -17.76
C ASN A 66 -10.60 -13.03 -18.01
N GLU A 67 -10.88 -14.00 -17.14
CA GLU A 67 -12.08 -14.84 -17.21
C GLU A 67 -13.36 -13.99 -17.11
N GLU A 68 -13.39 -13.01 -16.20
CA GLU A 68 -14.48 -12.05 -16.06
C GLU A 68 -14.73 -11.27 -17.35
N GLY A 69 -13.68 -10.78 -18.01
CA GLY A 69 -13.79 -10.12 -19.31
C GLY A 69 -14.37 -11.02 -20.40
N VAL A 70 -14.03 -12.33 -20.39
CA VAL A 70 -14.63 -13.29 -21.33
C VAL A 70 -16.10 -13.55 -21.00
N ILE A 71 -16.47 -13.72 -19.74
CA ILE A 71 -17.86 -13.91 -19.29
C ILE A 71 -18.72 -12.71 -19.70
N TRP A 72 -18.21 -11.48 -19.47
CA TRP A 72 -18.86 -10.25 -19.89
C TRP A 72 -19.07 -10.19 -21.42
N PHE A 73 -18.07 -10.54 -22.20
CA PHE A 73 -18.14 -10.55 -23.67
C PHE A 73 -19.16 -11.56 -24.22
N LEU A 74 -19.29 -12.71 -23.54
CA LEU A 74 -20.21 -13.79 -23.96
C LEU A 74 -21.66 -13.51 -23.56
N ASP A 75 -21.92 -12.48 -22.77
CA ASP A 75 -23.25 -12.10 -22.25
C ASP A 75 -24.02 -13.27 -21.59
N THR A 76 -23.27 -14.14 -20.89
CA THR A 76 -23.84 -15.29 -20.20
C THR A 76 -24.41 -14.89 -18.84
N GLN A 77 -25.41 -15.66 -18.35
CA GLN A 77 -26.01 -15.38 -17.05
C GLN A 77 -24.95 -15.47 -15.94
N GLN A 78 -24.91 -14.44 -15.08
CA GLN A 78 -23.95 -14.36 -13.98
C GLN A 78 -24.66 -14.41 -12.63
N ILE A 79 -24.06 -15.13 -11.69
CA ILE A 79 -24.40 -15.09 -10.25
C ILE A 79 -23.18 -14.62 -9.51
N ILE A 80 -23.28 -13.45 -8.87
CA ILE A 80 -22.16 -12.84 -8.16
C ILE A 80 -22.31 -13.08 -6.67
N ILE A 81 -21.35 -13.79 -6.08
CA ILE A 81 -21.28 -14.10 -4.66
C ILE A 81 -20.14 -13.31 -4.05
N ALA A 82 -20.45 -12.37 -3.18
CA ALA A 82 -19.46 -11.53 -2.52
C ALA A 82 -19.02 -12.14 -1.18
N LEU A 83 -17.71 -12.25 -0.97
CA LEU A 83 -17.13 -12.55 0.34
C LEU A 83 -17.26 -11.35 1.28
N PRO A 84 -17.07 -11.48 2.61
CA PRO A 84 -17.36 -10.41 3.57
C PRO A 84 -16.64 -9.09 3.32
N GLU A 85 -15.42 -9.14 2.76
CA GLU A 85 -14.59 -7.99 2.43
C GLU A 85 -15.07 -7.18 1.21
N ILE A 86 -15.95 -7.78 0.38
CA ILE A 86 -16.45 -7.15 -0.85
C ILE A 86 -17.82 -6.53 -0.65
N ASN A 87 -17.98 -5.31 -1.15
CA ASN A 87 -19.24 -4.57 -1.18
C ASN A 87 -19.34 -3.76 -2.49
N GLU A 88 -20.49 -3.13 -2.75
CA GLU A 88 -20.76 -2.38 -3.98
C GLU A 88 -19.75 -1.25 -4.27
N ARG A 89 -19.07 -0.72 -3.24
CA ARG A 89 -18.14 0.41 -3.38
C ARG A 89 -16.74 -0.02 -3.82
N ASN A 90 -16.36 -1.26 -3.52
CA ASN A 90 -15.03 -1.79 -3.84
C ASN A 90 -15.05 -2.84 -4.97
N MET A 91 -16.20 -3.00 -5.65
CA MET A 91 -16.28 -3.75 -6.89
C MET A 91 -15.57 -3.00 -8.02
N VAL A 92 -14.78 -3.73 -8.78
CA VAL A 92 -14.07 -3.23 -9.97
C VAL A 92 -14.15 -4.26 -11.10
N GLY A 93 -13.87 -3.87 -12.33
CA GLY A 93 -13.85 -4.75 -13.49
C GLY A 93 -15.13 -4.67 -14.33
N PHE A 94 -15.38 -5.71 -15.10
CA PHE A 94 -16.54 -5.82 -16.00
C PHE A 94 -17.79 -6.44 -15.35
N ILE A 95 -17.84 -6.43 -14.02
CA ILE A 95 -19.01 -6.91 -13.29
C ILE A 95 -20.14 -5.92 -13.47
N ASP A 96 -21.31 -6.43 -13.86
CA ASP A 96 -22.51 -5.59 -13.95
C ASP A 96 -22.89 -5.06 -12.56
N HIS A 97 -22.67 -3.77 -12.34
CA HIS A 97 -23.01 -3.08 -11.09
C HIS A 97 -24.53 -3.07 -10.78
N ASN A 98 -25.38 -3.42 -11.76
CA ASN A 98 -26.81 -3.60 -11.54
C ASN A 98 -27.14 -5.02 -11.08
N SER A 99 -26.20 -5.96 -11.16
CA SER A 99 -26.39 -7.31 -10.67
C SER A 99 -26.44 -7.34 -9.15
N LYS A 100 -27.40 -8.08 -8.60
CA LYS A 100 -27.53 -8.25 -7.16
C LYS A 100 -26.33 -9.02 -6.60
N LEU A 101 -25.56 -8.38 -5.72
CA LEU A 101 -24.58 -9.07 -4.88
C LEU A 101 -25.30 -10.02 -3.93
N ARG A 102 -24.89 -11.28 -3.93
CA ARG A 102 -25.41 -12.32 -3.03
C ARG A 102 -24.39 -12.73 -2.01
N ARG A 103 -24.84 -13.17 -0.86
CA ARG A 103 -23.99 -13.57 0.26
C ARG A 103 -24.36 -14.96 0.74
N LEU A 104 -23.35 -15.78 1.03
CA LEU A 104 -23.57 -17.16 1.52
C LEU A 104 -23.92 -17.22 3.01
N ASP A 105 -23.77 -16.16 3.79
CA ASP A 105 -24.22 -16.05 5.17
C ASP A 105 -25.68 -15.61 5.32
N VAL A 106 -26.35 -15.30 4.19
CA VAL A 106 -27.73 -14.85 4.12
C VAL A 106 -28.60 -15.92 3.44
N SER A 107 -29.45 -16.61 4.19
CA SER A 107 -30.27 -17.71 3.67
C SER A 107 -31.18 -17.31 2.51
N SER A 108 -31.73 -16.09 2.52
CA SER A 108 -32.55 -15.58 1.39
C SER A 108 -31.76 -15.38 0.11
N ASP A 109 -30.47 -15.05 0.19
CA ASP A 109 -29.61 -14.91 -0.99
C ASP A 109 -29.29 -16.29 -1.58
N VAL A 110 -29.01 -17.27 -0.70
CA VAL A 110 -28.77 -18.67 -1.11
C VAL A 110 -30.05 -19.28 -1.74
N SER A 111 -31.24 -19.02 -1.15
CA SER A 111 -32.51 -19.40 -1.77
C SER A 111 -32.66 -18.79 -3.17
N GLY A 112 -32.36 -17.52 -3.33
CA GLY A 112 -32.46 -16.86 -4.64
C GLY A 112 -31.43 -17.38 -5.66
N ILE A 113 -30.25 -17.86 -5.23
CA ILE A 113 -29.30 -18.59 -6.10
C ILE A 113 -29.95 -19.91 -6.53
N TYR A 114 -30.49 -20.68 -5.57
CA TYR A 114 -31.14 -21.94 -5.87
C TYR A 114 -32.31 -21.78 -6.86
N ASP A 115 -33.15 -20.75 -6.69
CA ASP A 115 -34.28 -20.48 -7.60
C ASP A 115 -33.83 -20.27 -9.06
N ILE A 116 -32.73 -19.53 -9.26
CA ILE A 116 -32.15 -19.34 -10.59
C ILE A 116 -31.67 -20.67 -11.19
N ILE A 117 -30.95 -21.47 -10.40
CA ILE A 117 -30.39 -22.75 -10.86
C ILE A 117 -31.53 -23.75 -11.08
N CYS A 118 -32.53 -23.78 -10.20
CA CYS A 118 -33.70 -24.63 -10.32
C CYS A 118 -34.49 -24.37 -11.60
N ALA A 119 -34.64 -23.10 -11.97
CA ALA A 119 -35.30 -22.71 -13.21
C ALA A 119 -34.55 -23.19 -14.46
N GLN A 120 -33.22 -23.22 -14.43
CA GLN A 120 -32.39 -23.66 -15.55
C GLN A 120 -32.38 -25.18 -15.69
N TYR A 121 -32.35 -25.93 -14.59
CA TYR A 121 -32.16 -27.38 -14.60
C TYR A 121 -33.43 -28.19 -14.27
N ASP A 122 -34.60 -27.56 -14.16
CA ASP A 122 -35.88 -28.19 -13.77
C ASP A 122 -35.74 -29.12 -12.53
N LEU A 123 -35.05 -28.65 -11.50
CA LEU A 123 -34.78 -29.44 -10.29
C LEU A 123 -36.07 -29.62 -9.49
N LYS A 124 -36.35 -30.87 -9.09
CA LYS A 124 -37.59 -31.25 -8.36
C LYS A 124 -37.26 -31.78 -6.95
N TYR A 125 -36.95 -30.85 -6.06
CA TYR A 125 -36.74 -31.18 -4.65
C TYR A 125 -37.82 -30.59 -3.75
N SER A 126 -38.14 -31.27 -2.65
CA SER A 126 -39.06 -30.68 -1.68
C SER A 126 -38.42 -29.46 -0.99
N ALA A 127 -39.23 -28.44 -0.72
CA ALA A 127 -38.77 -27.25 -0.04
C ALA A 127 -38.07 -27.52 1.31
N SER A 128 -38.53 -28.57 2.02
CA SER A 128 -37.91 -28.96 3.29
C SER A 128 -36.48 -29.51 3.14
N ILE A 129 -36.17 -30.20 2.05
CA ILE A 129 -34.82 -30.69 1.76
C ILE A 129 -33.95 -29.51 1.39
N VAL A 130 -34.42 -28.63 0.47
CA VAL A 130 -33.67 -27.46 0.01
C VAL A 130 -33.35 -26.53 1.18
N ASN A 131 -34.32 -26.18 2.02
CA ASN A 131 -34.08 -25.32 3.19
C ASN A 131 -33.05 -25.90 4.15
N ARG A 132 -33.09 -27.22 4.40
CA ARG A 132 -32.09 -27.88 5.23
C ARG A 132 -30.68 -27.80 4.64
N GLU A 133 -30.52 -27.94 3.33
CA GLU A 133 -29.21 -27.86 2.69
C GLU A 133 -28.73 -26.41 2.64
N ILE A 134 -29.62 -25.42 2.48
CA ILE A 134 -29.32 -24.00 2.62
C ILE A 134 -28.78 -23.69 4.02
N ASP A 135 -29.48 -24.15 5.07
CA ASP A 135 -29.04 -23.92 6.44
C ASP A 135 -27.66 -24.54 6.71
N LYS A 136 -27.40 -25.73 6.17
CA LYS A 136 -26.09 -26.39 6.28
C LYS A 136 -25.01 -25.56 5.58
N LEU A 137 -25.25 -25.08 4.36
CA LEU A 137 -24.30 -24.24 3.63
C LEU A 137 -23.98 -22.96 4.41
N VAL A 138 -25.02 -22.24 4.86
CA VAL A 138 -24.89 -21.01 5.63
C VAL A 138 -24.05 -21.23 6.89
N ASN A 139 -24.32 -22.30 7.64
CA ASN A 139 -23.59 -22.60 8.87
C ASN A 139 -22.13 -22.99 8.58
N ARG A 140 -21.88 -23.87 7.60
CA ARG A 140 -20.51 -24.24 7.18
C ARG A 140 -19.73 -23.01 6.69
N TYR A 141 -20.38 -22.12 5.93
CA TYR A 141 -19.76 -20.89 5.47
C TYR A 141 -19.37 -19.97 6.64
N LYS A 142 -20.30 -19.75 7.60
CA LYS A 142 -20.02 -18.96 8.81
C LYS A 142 -18.87 -19.53 9.63
N GLU A 143 -18.79 -20.86 9.78
CA GLU A 143 -17.66 -21.52 10.43
C GLU A 143 -16.34 -21.32 9.67
N LEU A 144 -16.34 -21.44 8.34
CA LEU A 144 -15.14 -21.20 7.52
C LEU A 144 -14.66 -19.76 7.64
N ILE A 145 -15.57 -18.79 7.56
CA ILE A 145 -15.22 -17.37 7.72
C ILE A 145 -14.69 -17.11 9.13
N LYS A 146 -15.35 -17.61 10.17
CA LYS A 146 -14.88 -17.52 11.55
C LYS A 146 -13.48 -18.11 11.73
N ASN A 147 -13.24 -19.31 11.17
CA ASN A 147 -11.92 -19.96 11.24
C ASN A 147 -10.87 -19.28 10.38
N ARG A 148 -11.26 -18.60 9.29
CA ARG A 148 -10.39 -17.73 8.50
C ARG A 148 -9.93 -16.52 9.32
N ASP A 149 -10.77 -16.04 10.23
CA ASP A 149 -10.48 -14.91 11.12
C ASP A 149 -9.70 -15.31 12.40
N VAL A 150 -9.76 -16.59 12.78
CA VAL A 150 -9.18 -17.13 14.01
C VAL A 150 -8.04 -18.09 13.67
N ASP A 151 -6.99 -17.62 13.03
CA ASP A 151 -5.68 -18.24 13.19
C ASP A 151 -5.10 -17.67 14.50
N GLU A 152 -4.86 -18.51 15.52
CA GLU A 152 -4.36 -18.12 16.86
C GLU A 152 -3.15 -17.16 16.75
N LEU A 153 -2.27 -17.42 15.78
CA LEU A 153 -1.11 -16.58 15.50
C LEU A 153 -1.47 -15.15 15.08
N THR A 154 -2.58 -14.99 14.34
CA THR A 154 -3.05 -13.68 13.89
C THR A 154 -3.72 -12.90 15.01
N THR A 155 -4.37 -13.56 15.95
CA THR A 155 -5.04 -12.92 17.10
C THR A 155 -4.01 -12.33 18.08
N GLU A 156 -2.90 -13.02 18.35
CA GLU A 156 -1.79 -12.48 19.17
C GLU A 156 -1.09 -11.30 18.48
N ILE A 157 -0.88 -11.37 17.18
CA ILE A 157 -0.22 -10.30 16.40
C ILE A 157 -1.14 -9.11 16.23
N PHE A 158 -2.44 -9.33 16.07
CA PHE A 158 -3.45 -8.27 15.94
C PHE A 158 -3.83 -7.63 17.27
N ASN A 159 -3.31 -8.13 18.40
CA ASN A 159 -3.32 -7.34 19.62
C ASN A 159 -2.24 -6.24 19.50
N SER A 160 -2.63 -5.13 18.88
CA SER A 160 -1.75 -3.98 18.62
C SER A 160 -1.02 -3.49 19.88
N ASN A 161 -1.57 -3.77 21.07
CA ASN A 161 -0.96 -3.38 22.35
C ASN A 161 0.29 -4.21 22.70
N MET A 162 0.49 -5.37 22.09
CA MET A 162 1.64 -6.24 22.35
C MET A 162 2.83 -6.01 21.40
N LEU A 163 2.62 -5.32 20.29
CA LEU A 163 3.69 -4.97 19.35
C LEU A 163 4.43 -3.73 19.81
N THR A 164 5.74 -3.75 19.70
CA THR A 164 6.57 -2.54 19.81
C THR A 164 6.34 -1.62 18.60
N ASP A 165 6.74 -0.37 18.72
CA ASP A 165 6.65 0.58 17.60
C ASP A 165 7.60 0.18 16.45
N ASP A 166 8.75 -0.44 16.79
CA ASP A 166 9.71 -0.98 15.83
C ASP A 166 9.12 -2.15 15.02
N GLU A 167 8.46 -3.12 15.70
CA GLU A 167 7.75 -4.22 15.03
C GLU A 167 6.61 -3.69 14.16
N ALA A 168 5.85 -2.72 14.67
CA ALA A 168 4.75 -2.09 13.95
C ALA A 168 5.22 -1.42 12.66
N ALA A 169 6.38 -0.76 12.68
CA ALA A 169 6.98 -0.13 11.51
C ALA A 169 7.36 -1.16 10.44
N VAL A 170 7.98 -2.27 10.83
CA VAL A 170 8.35 -3.36 9.92
C VAL A 170 7.10 -3.96 9.26
N LEU A 171 6.07 -4.27 10.07
CA LEU A 171 4.83 -4.86 9.57
C LEU A 171 4.07 -3.89 8.65
N TYR A 172 4.01 -2.61 9.02
CA TYR A 172 3.37 -1.58 8.20
C TYR A 172 4.09 -1.38 6.86
N TYR A 173 5.43 -1.39 6.87
CA TYR A 173 6.23 -1.30 5.65
C TYR A 173 5.96 -2.48 4.71
N ILE A 174 6.00 -3.71 5.22
CA ILE A 174 5.76 -4.93 4.43
C ILE A 174 4.35 -4.92 3.83
N TRP A 175 3.35 -4.53 4.60
CA TRP A 175 1.98 -4.41 4.09
C TRP A 175 1.89 -3.43 2.92
N ARG A 176 2.52 -2.27 3.06
CA ARG A 176 2.41 -1.19 2.07
C ARG A 176 3.19 -1.49 0.80
N HIS A 177 4.36 -2.07 0.92
CA HIS A 177 5.30 -2.22 -0.19
C HIS A 177 5.38 -3.65 -0.74
N LYS A 178 4.94 -4.66 0.02
CA LYS A 178 4.98 -6.09 -0.36
C LYS A 178 6.34 -6.59 -0.86
N THR A 179 7.42 -5.89 -0.53
CA THR A 179 8.77 -6.10 -1.05
C THR A 179 9.81 -6.18 0.07
N ARG A 180 11.06 -6.36 -0.33
CA ARG A 180 12.22 -6.48 0.54
C ARG A 180 12.34 -5.31 1.52
N ILE A 181 12.82 -5.65 2.71
CA ILE A 181 12.99 -4.75 3.86
C ILE A 181 14.18 -3.80 3.71
N ASP A 182 15.05 -4.00 2.72
CA ASP A 182 16.30 -3.28 2.55
C ASP A 182 16.14 -1.74 2.49
N GLU A 183 14.96 -1.28 2.09
CA GLU A 183 14.64 0.15 1.93
C GLU A 183 13.83 0.72 3.10
N ILE A 184 13.59 -0.05 4.17
CA ILE A 184 12.71 0.41 5.27
C ILE A 184 13.24 1.68 5.94
N ASN A 185 14.55 1.78 6.15
CA ASN A 185 15.14 2.96 6.77
C ASN A 185 14.99 4.21 5.89
N LEU A 186 15.20 4.06 4.58
CA LEU A 186 14.97 5.14 3.63
C LEU A 186 13.49 5.53 3.57
N TRP A 187 12.60 4.54 3.67
CA TRP A 187 11.16 4.79 3.72
C TRP A 187 10.77 5.55 4.99
N LEU A 188 11.25 5.14 6.18
CA LEU A 188 11.00 5.83 7.44
C LEU A 188 11.47 7.29 7.36
N GLU A 189 12.69 7.52 6.86
CA GLU A 189 13.23 8.85 6.68
C GLU A 189 12.41 9.67 5.68
N THR A 190 12.04 9.10 4.52
CA THR A 190 11.24 9.78 3.49
C THR A 190 9.86 10.20 4.00
N TYR A 191 9.27 9.41 4.89
CA TYR A 191 7.97 9.70 5.52
C TYR A 191 8.08 10.48 6.83
N GLU A 192 9.28 10.97 7.16
CA GLU A 192 9.53 11.81 8.35
C GLU A 192 9.19 11.11 9.67
N ILE A 193 9.38 9.79 9.71
CA ILE A 193 9.19 8.93 10.88
C ILE A 193 10.57 8.67 11.50
N TYR A 194 10.76 9.09 12.74
CA TYR A 194 12.04 9.04 13.44
C TYR A 194 11.92 8.28 14.77
N ASP A 195 13.08 7.95 15.35
CA ASP A 195 13.16 7.22 16.62
C ASP A 195 12.53 5.81 16.54
N ILE A 196 12.60 5.17 15.38
CA ILE A 196 12.24 3.77 15.09
C ILE A 196 13.52 3.02 14.71
N ASP A 197 13.73 1.86 15.33
CA ASP A 197 14.80 0.93 14.98
C ASP A 197 14.23 -0.28 14.23
N ALA A 198 14.24 -0.21 12.91
CA ALA A 198 13.74 -1.28 12.07
C ALA A 198 14.53 -2.60 12.25
N ALA A 199 15.84 -2.53 12.54
CA ALA A 199 16.65 -3.71 12.79
C ALA A 199 16.24 -4.40 14.10
N ASN A 200 15.96 -3.62 15.16
CA ASN A 200 15.39 -4.14 16.39
C ASN A 200 14.01 -4.78 16.15
N GLY A 201 13.13 -4.12 15.38
CA GLY A 201 11.82 -4.67 15.01
C GLY A 201 11.92 -6.01 14.29
N ILE A 202 12.84 -6.14 13.33
CA ILE A 202 13.14 -7.41 12.65
C ILE A 202 13.60 -8.48 13.64
N ASN A 203 14.54 -8.15 14.52
CA ASN A 203 15.06 -9.09 15.51
C ASN A 203 13.95 -9.60 16.45
N LEU A 204 13.05 -8.72 16.92
CA LEU A 204 11.93 -9.10 17.76
C LEU A 204 10.95 -10.02 17.03
N LEU A 205 10.66 -9.74 15.74
CA LEU A 205 9.82 -10.62 14.91
C LEU A 205 10.45 -11.99 14.69
N VAL A 206 11.79 -12.08 14.55
CA VAL A 206 12.51 -13.37 14.44
C VAL A 206 12.48 -14.11 15.78
N GLN A 207 12.78 -13.45 16.89
CA GLN A 207 12.75 -14.05 18.22
C GLN A 207 11.38 -14.60 18.61
N SER A 208 10.32 -13.95 18.16
CA SER A 208 8.93 -14.39 18.38
C SER A 208 8.42 -15.40 17.32
N ASN A 209 9.31 -15.97 16.51
CA ASN A 209 8.99 -16.92 15.42
C ASN A 209 7.99 -16.37 14.37
N LYS A 210 7.88 -15.06 14.22
CA LYS A 210 7.00 -14.39 13.27
C LYS A 210 7.68 -14.16 11.90
N GLY A 211 8.98 -14.36 11.83
CA GLY A 211 9.80 -14.21 10.63
C GLY A 211 11.13 -14.95 10.74
N LYS A 212 11.88 -14.93 9.65
CA LYS A 212 13.22 -15.53 9.59
C LYS A 212 14.15 -14.70 8.73
N ILE A 213 15.43 -14.78 9.02
CA ILE A 213 16.52 -14.25 8.19
C ILE A 213 17.17 -15.43 7.48
N ASP A 214 17.34 -15.33 6.16
CA ASP A 214 18.01 -16.36 5.35
C ASP A 214 19.54 -16.25 5.45
N GLU A 215 20.26 -17.17 4.78
CA GLU A 215 21.73 -17.21 4.76
C GLU A 215 22.35 -15.97 4.08
N GLU A 216 21.59 -15.27 3.25
CA GLU A 216 22.01 -14.04 2.58
C GLU A 216 21.71 -12.79 3.42
N GLY A 217 21.08 -12.94 4.60
CA GLY A 217 20.72 -11.84 5.48
C GLY A 217 19.36 -11.19 5.17
N ASN A 218 18.56 -11.74 4.23
CA ASN A 218 17.27 -11.18 3.90
C ASN A 218 16.20 -11.64 4.90
N PHE A 219 15.41 -10.69 5.40
CA PHE A 219 14.28 -10.99 6.27
C PHE A 219 13.03 -11.37 5.47
N SER A 220 12.30 -12.34 5.96
CA SER A 220 10.97 -12.69 5.46
C SER A 220 10.03 -13.01 6.62
N LEU A 221 8.79 -12.54 6.54
CA LEU A 221 7.74 -12.96 7.47
C LEU A 221 7.35 -14.42 7.24
N ASP A 222 6.83 -15.07 8.29
CA ASP A 222 6.11 -16.32 8.14
C ASP A 222 5.01 -16.18 7.07
N LEU A 223 4.84 -17.19 6.23
CA LEU A 223 3.95 -17.11 5.07
C LEU A 223 2.48 -16.90 5.46
N LYS A 224 2.05 -17.50 6.57
CA LYS A 224 0.66 -17.32 7.06
C LYS A 224 0.46 -15.90 7.57
N LEU A 225 1.46 -15.39 8.31
CA LEU A 225 1.47 -14.02 8.81
C LEU A 225 1.48 -13.01 7.66
N PHE A 226 2.35 -13.21 6.66
CA PHE A 226 2.41 -12.35 5.48
C PHE A 226 1.05 -12.30 4.75
N ARG A 227 0.43 -13.46 4.52
CA ARG A 227 -0.91 -13.53 3.92
C ARG A 227 -1.96 -12.81 4.76
N SER A 228 -1.92 -13.01 6.07
CA SER A 228 -2.85 -12.37 6.99
C SER A 228 -2.72 -10.84 6.97
N ILE A 229 -1.51 -10.31 7.04
CA ILE A 229 -1.26 -8.85 6.99
C ILE A 229 -1.67 -8.26 5.64
N THR A 230 -1.40 -8.97 4.53
CA THR A 230 -1.74 -8.48 3.19
C THR A 230 -3.20 -8.62 2.82
N SER A 231 -3.96 -9.51 3.48
CA SER A 231 -5.39 -9.77 3.23
C SER A 231 -6.32 -9.06 4.20
N LYS A 232 -5.82 -8.52 5.32
CA LYS A 232 -6.69 -7.96 6.37
C LYS A 232 -6.90 -6.46 6.35
N SER A 233 -7.97 -6.17 7.01
CA SER A 233 -8.82 -5.01 7.08
C SER A 233 -8.08 -3.71 7.43
N PRO A 234 -8.66 -2.56 7.04
CA PRO A 234 -8.20 -1.21 7.36
C PRO A 234 -7.89 -0.98 8.83
N LYS A 235 -8.53 -1.70 9.77
CA LYS A 235 -8.38 -1.49 11.21
C LYS A 235 -6.99 -1.82 11.72
N PHE A 236 -6.43 -3.00 11.36
CA PHE A 236 -5.07 -3.34 11.79
C PHE A 236 -4.06 -2.31 11.30
N MET A 237 -4.24 -1.85 10.08
CA MET A 237 -3.34 -0.85 9.50
C MET A 237 -3.51 0.53 10.11
N GLN A 238 -4.73 0.88 10.54
CA GLN A 238 -4.97 2.09 11.33
C GLN A 238 -4.26 2.00 12.69
N ASP A 239 -4.32 0.85 13.36
CA ASP A 239 -3.65 0.63 14.65
C ASP A 239 -2.12 0.70 14.51
N MET A 240 -1.55 0.10 13.44
CA MET A 240 -0.11 0.21 13.16
C MET A 240 0.27 1.65 12.80
N GLY A 241 -0.51 2.32 11.98
CA GLY A 241 -0.32 3.74 11.67
C GLY A 241 -0.40 4.62 12.91
N ALA A 242 -1.32 4.34 13.83
CA ALA A 242 -1.45 5.07 15.08
C ALA A 242 -0.20 4.95 15.97
N LYS A 243 0.45 3.76 15.99
CA LYS A 243 1.74 3.55 16.69
C LYS A 243 2.89 4.36 16.07
N LEU A 244 2.85 4.62 14.77
CA LEU A 244 3.88 5.41 14.09
C LEU A 244 3.66 6.92 14.20
N MET A 245 2.44 7.36 14.49
CA MET A 245 2.12 8.80 14.58
C MET A 245 2.95 9.59 15.60
N PRO A 246 3.28 9.08 16.81
CA PRO A 246 4.16 9.79 17.73
C PRO A 246 5.58 10.04 17.20
N HIS A 247 6.01 9.19 16.27
CA HIS A 247 7.33 9.23 15.62
C HIS A 247 7.35 10.10 14.37
N TYR A 248 6.19 10.54 13.90
CA TYR A 248 6.06 11.44 12.75
C TYR A 248 6.44 12.87 13.16
N LYS A 249 7.53 13.39 12.59
CA LYS A 249 8.07 14.73 12.88
C LYS A 249 8.19 15.52 11.57
N PRO A 250 7.12 16.18 11.12
CA PRO A 250 7.11 16.88 9.84
C PRO A 250 8.18 17.97 9.78
N SER A 251 9.01 17.95 8.77
CA SER A 251 10.11 18.90 8.54
C SER A 251 9.61 20.35 8.43
N LYS A 252 8.39 20.58 7.91
CA LYS A 252 7.73 21.88 7.98
C LYS A 252 7.67 22.43 9.42
N GLN A 253 7.24 21.62 10.39
CA GLN A 253 7.13 22.05 11.80
C GLN A 253 8.50 22.26 12.44
N VAL A 254 9.46 21.39 12.11
CA VAL A 254 10.85 21.55 12.57
C VAL A 254 11.41 22.87 12.04
N PHE A 255 11.27 23.12 10.75
CA PHE A 255 11.73 24.35 10.11
C PHE A 255 11.09 25.61 10.73
N LEU A 256 9.77 25.62 10.90
CA LEU A 256 9.07 26.76 11.53
C LEU A 256 9.55 27.05 12.96
N ARG A 257 9.87 26.02 13.73
CA ARG A 257 10.47 26.20 15.07
C ARG A 257 11.87 26.78 15.00
N LEU A 258 12.71 26.35 14.06
CA LEU A 258 14.04 26.89 13.83
C LEU A 258 13.98 28.37 13.41
N TRP A 259 13.04 28.70 12.53
CA TRP A 259 12.79 30.06 12.10
C TRP A 259 12.37 30.96 13.26
N ALA A 260 11.33 30.55 14.00
CA ALA A 260 10.82 31.32 15.16
C ALA A 260 11.85 31.49 16.30
N ALA A 261 12.81 30.56 16.41
CA ALA A 261 13.91 30.61 17.37
C ALA A 261 15.14 31.38 16.87
N ASP A 262 15.04 32.06 15.70
CA ASP A 262 16.13 32.80 15.03
C ASP A 262 17.41 31.95 14.84
N LYS A 263 17.23 30.65 14.48
CA LYS A 263 18.33 29.73 14.19
C LYS A 263 18.77 29.76 12.73
N CYS A 264 18.03 30.43 11.85
CA CYS A 264 18.33 30.56 10.44
C CYS A 264 19.25 31.78 10.24
N THR A 265 20.54 31.51 10.02
CA THR A 265 21.53 32.55 9.69
C THR A 265 21.21 33.23 8.37
N ASP A 266 21.89 34.33 8.06
CA ASP A 266 21.75 35.03 6.78
C ASP A 266 22.03 34.12 5.57
N GLU A 267 23.03 33.23 5.69
CA GLU A 267 23.35 32.25 4.65
C GLU A 267 22.20 31.23 4.44
N ILE A 268 21.56 30.77 5.52
CA ILE A 268 20.41 29.93 5.44
C ILE A 268 19.20 30.63 4.82
N LYS A 269 19.00 31.91 5.14
CA LYS A 269 17.94 32.73 4.54
C LYS A 269 18.20 32.96 3.02
N LEU A 270 19.46 33.23 2.61
CA LEU A 270 19.85 33.28 1.19
C LEU A 270 19.66 31.93 0.49
N PHE A 271 20.01 30.83 1.19
CA PHE A 271 19.80 29.47 0.64
C PHE A 271 18.32 29.20 0.40
N LEU A 272 17.43 29.58 1.33
CA LEU A 272 15.98 29.47 1.14
C LEU A 272 15.48 30.33 -0.02
N SER A 273 15.97 31.55 -0.18
CA SER A 273 15.64 32.40 -1.33
C SER A 273 15.97 31.70 -2.64
N TYR A 274 17.19 31.15 -2.76
CA TYR A 274 17.64 30.39 -3.91
C TYR A 274 16.73 29.17 -4.17
N VAL A 275 16.46 28.36 -3.11
CA VAL A 275 15.61 27.16 -3.17
C VAL A 275 14.21 27.49 -3.67
N MET A 276 13.61 28.56 -3.17
CA MET A 276 12.24 28.95 -3.51
C MET A 276 12.13 29.53 -4.90
N GLU A 277 13.07 30.41 -5.29
CA GLU A 277 13.06 31.09 -6.59
C GLU A 277 13.35 30.12 -7.74
N GLU A 278 14.38 29.30 -7.61
CA GLU A 278 14.77 28.32 -8.63
C GLU A 278 14.04 26.97 -8.48
N LYS A 279 13.14 26.83 -7.49
CA LYS A 279 12.37 25.61 -7.17
C LYS A 279 13.24 24.37 -7.01
N ILE A 280 14.36 24.51 -6.32
CA ILE A 280 15.34 23.46 -6.09
C ILE A 280 14.77 22.45 -5.09
N VAL A 281 14.73 21.17 -5.47
CA VAL A 281 14.27 20.07 -4.62
C VAL A 281 15.36 19.08 -4.25
N ALA A 282 16.49 19.14 -4.95
CA ALA A 282 17.63 18.24 -4.78
C ALA A 282 18.93 19.03 -4.63
N PHE A 283 19.82 18.58 -3.79
CA PHE A 283 21.05 19.24 -3.38
C PHE A 283 22.23 18.30 -3.54
N GLY A 284 23.20 18.67 -4.37
CA GLY A 284 24.42 17.93 -4.58
C GLY A 284 25.36 17.98 -3.37
N ALA A 285 25.91 16.83 -3.01
CA ALA A 285 26.95 16.70 -2.00
C ALA A 285 28.20 16.07 -2.63
N ARG A 286 29.33 16.11 -1.91
CA ARG A 286 30.63 15.61 -2.40
C ARG A 286 31.01 16.24 -3.73
N TRP A 287 31.36 15.47 -4.77
CA TRP A 287 31.70 16.00 -6.09
C TRP A 287 30.50 16.69 -6.80
N MET A 288 29.25 16.33 -6.47
CA MET A 288 28.07 17.01 -7.00
C MET A 288 27.87 18.41 -6.38
N ALA A 289 28.52 18.71 -5.26
CA ALA A 289 28.47 20.01 -4.63
C ALA A 289 29.05 21.09 -5.52
N GLU A 290 30.10 20.82 -6.34
CA GLU A 290 30.70 21.77 -7.24
C GLU A 290 29.72 22.25 -8.31
N MET A 291 28.90 21.36 -8.87
CA MET A 291 27.85 21.70 -9.83
C MET A 291 26.81 22.60 -9.17
N GLN A 292 26.36 22.26 -7.98
CA GLN A 292 25.39 23.05 -7.23
C GLN A 292 25.94 24.44 -6.89
N ILE A 293 27.21 24.56 -6.53
CA ILE A 293 27.88 25.82 -6.26
C ILE A 293 27.97 26.69 -7.54
N GLN A 294 28.17 26.10 -8.71
CA GLN A 294 28.14 26.82 -9.97
C GLN A 294 26.75 27.39 -10.28
N ASP A 295 25.69 26.60 -10.06
CA ASP A 295 24.31 27.06 -10.23
C ASP A 295 23.98 28.22 -9.27
N ILE A 296 24.43 28.12 -8.01
CA ILE A 296 24.26 29.14 -6.99
C ILE A 296 25.00 30.42 -7.42
N ARG A 297 26.24 30.33 -7.94
CA ARG A 297 26.98 31.50 -8.44
C ARG A 297 26.26 32.17 -9.60
N GLN A 298 25.64 31.42 -10.50
CA GLN A 298 24.86 32.02 -11.59
C GLN A 298 23.63 32.75 -11.03
N TRP A 299 22.93 32.15 -10.04
CA TRP A 299 21.82 32.81 -9.37
C TRP A 299 22.25 34.07 -8.60
N GLU A 300 23.38 34.02 -7.85
CA GLU A 300 23.96 35.18 -7.17
C GLU A 300 24.28 36.29 -8.16
N SER A 301 24.93 35.98 -9.28
CA SER A 301 25.26 36.95 -10.35
C SER A 301 24.00 37.58 -10.95
N LYS A 302 22.98 36.78 -11.26
CA LYS A 302 21.69 37.26 -11.80
C LYS A 302 20.97 38.22 -10.86
N ASN A 303 21.13 38.05 -9.54
CA ASN A 303 20.51 38.87 -8.51
C ASN A 303 21.47 39.98 -8.01
N SER A 304 22.61 40.18 -8.63
CA SER A 304 23.66 41.14 -8.20
C SER A 304 24.10 40.92 -6.74
N LEU A 305 24.15 39.68 -6.28
CA LEU A 305 24.52 39.31 -4.92
C LEU A 305 26.01 39.04 -4.79
N GLN A 306 26.55 39.32 -3.61
CA GLN A 306 27.89 38.87 -3.21
C GLN A 306 27.90 37.33 -3.14
N ASN A 307 29.08 36.71 -3.39
CA ASN A 307 29.25 35.24 -3.38
C ASN A 307 29.16 34.65 -1.95
N LYS A 308 28.17 35.05 -1.19
CA LYS A 308 27.97 34.69 0.20
C LYS A 308 27.44 33.28 0.35
N LEU A 309 26.44 32.93 -0.45
CA LEU A 309 25.80 31.61 -0.43
C LEU A 309 26.71 30.56 -1.05
N SER A 310 27.26 30.82 -2.24
CA SER A 310 28.15 29.87 -2.92
C SER A 310 29.41 29.54 -2.12
N ALA A 311 29.93 30.48 -1.32
CA ALA A 311 31.03 30.24 -0.41
C ALA A 311 30.64 29.38 0.81
N ASN A 312 29.36 29.35 1.20
CA ASN A 312 28.87 28.70 2.42
C ASN A 312 27.87 27.53 2.15
N TYR A 313 27.74 27.13 0.88
CA TYR A 313 26.77 26.09 0.48
C TYR A 313 26.85 24.81 1.35
N GLY A 314 28.08 24.32 1.61
CA GLY A 314 28.30 23.13 2.44
C GLY A 314 27.73 23.28 3.85
N GLY A 315 27.90 24.47 4.47
CA GLY A 315 27.33 24.76 5.79
C GLY A 315 25.80 24.83 5.76
N CYS A 316 25.24 25.41 4.71
CA CYS A 316 23.79 25.44 4.52
C CYS A 316 23.20 24.03 4.36
N LEU A 317 23.79 23.20 3.51
CA LEU A 317 23.37 21.82 3.34
C LEU A 317 23.50 21.02 4.63
N GLN A 318 24.61 21.18 5.36
CA GLN A 318 24.82 20.53 6.64
C GLN A 318 23.75 20.90 7.67
N PHE A 319 23.38 22.19 7.75
CA PHE A 319 22.27 22.64 8.61
C PHE A 319 20.96 21.92 8.27
N PHE A 320 20.65 21.75 6.98
CA PHE A 320 19.43 21.05 6.56
C PHE A 320 19.48 19.55 6.93
N ILE A 321 20.65 18.92 6.79
CA ILE A 321 20.85 17.50 7.17
C ILE A 321 20.68 17.31 8.68
N GLU A 322 21.38 18.10 9.49
CA GLU A 322 21.37 17.98 10.96
C GLU A 322 19.98 18.23 11.56
N ASN A 323 19.20 19.12 10.93
CA ASN A 323 17.84 19.40 11.37
C ASN A 323 16.79 18.55 10.67
N LYS A 324 17.18 17.50 9.94
CA LYS A 324 16.27 16.57 9.26
C LYS A 324 15.25 17.29 8.36
N LEU A 325 15.72 18.29 7.63
CA LEU A 325 14.93 19.04 6.63
C LEU A 325 15.02 18.41 5.24
N VAL A 326 16.02 17.57 5.04
CA VAL A 326 16.33 16.82 3.82
C VAL A 326 16.65 15.36 4.18
N TYR A 327 16.46 14.47 3.21
CA TYR A 327 16.86 13.06 3.28
C TYR A 327 17.81 12.71 2.15
N ALA A 328 18.66 11.71 2.36
CA ALA A 328 19.58 11.21 1.34
C ALA A 328 18.80 10.44 0.27
N SER A 329 18.93 10.85 -1.00
CA SER A 329 18.17 10.28 -2.14
C SER A 329 19.03 9.49 -3.11
N ASP A 330 20.34 9.72 -3.10
CA ASP A 330 21.29 9.03 -3.97
C ASP A 330 22.62 8.79 -3.23
N PHE A 331 23.24 7.64 -3.51
CA PHE A 331 24.39 7.15 -2.78
C PHE A 331 25.52 6.73 -3.75
N THR A 332 26.74 6.80 -3.26
CA THR A 332 27.91 6.21 -3.92
C THR A 332 27.87 4.69 -3.79
N SER A 333 28.71 3.99 -4.56
CA SER A 333 28.94 2.55 -4.41
C SER A 333 29.43 2.15 -3.00
N HIS A 334 29.94 3.10 -2.22
CA HIS A 334 30.39 2.89 -0.84
C HIS A 334 29.34 3.35 0.20
N GLY A 335 28.10 3.59 -0.20
CA GLY A 335 27.00 3.96 0.70
C GLY A 335 27.02 5.40 1.20
N ASN A 336 27.87 6.27 0.68
CA ASN A 336 27.89 7.68 1.09
C ASN A 336 26.92 8.51 0.26
N ALA A 337 26.06 9.30 0.91
CA ALA A 337 25.12 10.18 0.23
C ALA A 337 25.83 11.18 -0.70
N ARG A 338 25.36 11.31 -1.92
CA ARG A 338 25.81 12.26 -2.93
C ARG A 338 24.73 13.25 -3.37
N GLU A 339 23.47 12.95 -3.08
CA GLU A 339 22.34 13.85 -3.29
C GLU A 339 21.40 13.79 -2.07
N PHE A 340 20.86 14.94 -1.70
CA PHE A 340 19.82 15.06 -0.68
C PHE A 340 18.59 15.73 -1.29
N ARG A 341 17.40 15.41 -0.80
CA ARG A 341 16.14 16.00 -1.25
C ARG A 341 15.35 16.57 -0.08
N LEU A 342 14.63 17.66 -0.35
CA LEU A 342 13.69 18.22 0.60
C LEU A 342 12.63 17.18 0.98
N HIS A 343 12.37 17.05 2.27
CA HIS A 343 11.22 16.30 2.75
C HIS A 343 9.90 16.87 2.20
N LYS A 344 8.92 16.01 2.03
CA LYS A 344 7.66 16.33 1.38
C LYS A 344 6.94 17.49 2.04
N THR A 345 6.82 17.49 3.38
CA THR A 345 6.06 18.52 4.09
C THR A 345 6.71 19.89 4.02
N LEU A 346 8.05 19.97 4.06
CA LEU A 346 8.77 21.22 3.87
C LEU A 346 8.71 21.70 2.42
N LYS A 347 8.90 20.79 1.46
CA LYS A 347 8.80 21.11 0.02
C LYS A 347 7.43 21.72 -0.32
N GLU A 348 6.34 21.08 0.12
CA GLU A 348 4.98 21.56 -0.13
C GLU A 348 4.78 22.95 0.49
N TYR A 349 5.28 23.15 1.70
CA TYR A 349 5.20 24.43 2.39
C TYR A 349 5.95 25.54 1.63
N LEU A 350 7.21 25.31 1.25
CA LEU A 350 8.04 26.34 0.60
C LEU A 350 7.55 26.73 -0.80
N PHE A 351 6.88 25.82 -1.52
CA PHE A 351 6.53 26.04 -2.93
C PHE A 351 5.06 26.33 -3.20
N ASN A 352 4.15 25.94 -2.30
CA ASN A 352 2.72 25.99 -2.56
C ASN A 352 1.95 26.85 -1.54
N GLU A 353 2.58 27.27 -0.44
CA GLU A 353 1.95 28.10 0.58
C GLU A 353 2.54 29.51 0.58
N GLU A 354 1.79 30.52 1.01
CA GLU A 354 2.35 31.82 1.34
C GLU A 354 3.22 31.72 2.60
N VAL A 355 4.50 31.97 2.44
CA VAL A 355 5.43 31.92 3.57
C VAL A 355 5.48 33.27 4.27
N PRO A 356 5.28 33.33 5.60
CA PRO A 356 5.19 34.60 6.36
C PRO A 356 6.52 35.37 6.42
N PHE A 357 7.63 34.75 5.98
CA PHE A 357 8.96 35.33 6.01
C PHE A 357 9.45 35.78 4.63
N ALA A 358 8.57 35.87 3.62
CA ALA A 358 8.95 36.30 2.28
C ALA A 358 9.62 37.70 2.24
N ASP A 359 9.10 38.66 3.01
CA ASP A 359 9.67 40.01 3.14
C ASP A 359 11.06 39.97 3.79
N GLU A 360 11.27 39.11 4.77
CA GLU A 360 12.58 38.97 5.42
C GLU A 360 13.62 38.39 4.45
N LEU A 361 13.22 37.39 3.61
CA LEU A 361 14.10 36.87 2.56
C LEU A 361 14.47 37.95 1.53
N LYS A 362 13.56 38.84 1.19
CA LYS A 362 13.81 39.96 0.33
C LYS A 362 14.83 40.95 0.94
N LEU A 363 14.64 41.33 2.20
CA LEU A 363 15.56 42.20 2.93
C LEU A 363 16.98 41.62 3.02
N ILE A 364 17.08 40.28 3.22
CA ILE A 364 18.40 39.62 3.23
C ILE A 364 19.07 39.68 1.87
N LYS A 365 18.35 39.51 0.78
CA LYS A 365 18.93 39.68 -0.56
C LYS A 365 19.44 41.12 -0.77
N GLU A 366 18.62 42.12 -0.41
CA GLU A 366 19.03 43.54 -0.52
C GLU A 366 20.28 43.82 0.32
N LYS A 367 20.42 43.25 1.53
CA LYS A 367 21.61 43.37 2.39
C LYS A 367 22.90 42.89 1.74
N TYR A 368 22.84 41.85 0.89
CA TYR A 368 24.02 41.25 0.24
C TYR A 368 24.13 41.55 -1.23
N GLN A 369 23.38 42.55 -1.77
CA GLN A 369 23.62 43.09 -3.09
C GLN A 369 24.95 43.85 -3.11
N TRP A 370 25.61 43.85 -4.26
CA TRP A 370 26.76 44.71 -4.48
C TRP A 370 26.26 46.14 -4.43
N ASP A 371 26.88 46.95 -3.59
CA ASP A 371 26.65 48.39 -3.66
C ASP A 371 27.10 48.86 -5.06
N ASP A 372 26.17 49.48 -5.78
CA ASP A 372 26.55 50.24 -6.97
C ASP A 372 27.51 51.35 -6.53
N LEU A 373 28.78 51.02 -6.47
CA LEU A 373 29.81 52.08 -6.30
C LEU A 373 29.73 52.98 -7.51
N PRO A 374 29.42 54.26 -7.35
CA PRO A 374 29.47 55.21 -8.44
C PRO A 374 30.94 55.37 -8.86
N PHE A 375 31.29 54.75 -9.96
CA PHE A 375 32.57 55.12 -10.64
C PHE A 375 32.42 56.41 -11.42
#